data_0edc5fe79cf2e3724063596c2050a10d
#
_entry.id   0edc5fe79cf2e3724063596c2050a10d
#
_cell.length_a   1.000
_cell.length_b   1.000
_cell.length_c   1.000
_cell.angle_alpha   90.00
_cell.angle_beta   90.00
_cell.angle_gamma   90.00
#
_symmetry.space_group_name_H-M   'P 1'
#
loop_
_entity.id
_entity.type
_entity.pdbx_description
1 polymer ?
#
loop_
_entity_poly.entity_id
_entity_poly.type
_entity_poly.pdbx_seq_one_letter_code
_entity_poly.pdbx_strand_id
1 'polypeptide(L)'
;MGGQPDLLFVVDMPKEDLAIKEAKKLGIPVIAIADTNADPTLVDFPVPGNDDAIRAIQFYCELVSSAVLDGIQAEIAAQGVKVEEIMAENDAKPARKKAAKAAAEGEEEAKAGKKAKAAE
;
A
#
# COMPACT_ATOMS: atom_id res chain seq x y z
N MET A 1 -5.76 -0.15 12.37
CA MET A 1 -6.44 1.04 11.84
C MET A 1 -7.05 1.81 12.99
N GLY A 2 -6.91 3.13 13.01
CA GLY A 2 -7.44 3.99 14.09
C GLY A 2 -8.89 4.44 13.90
N GLY A 3 -9.60 3.94 12.88
CA GLY A 3 -10.97 4.32 12.55
C GLY A 3 -11.42 3.80 11.19
N GLN A 4 -12.56 4.29 10.73
CA GLN A 4 -13.10 4.01 9.41
C GLN A 4 -12.23 4.71 8.35
N PRO A 5 -11.87 4.05 7.24
CA PRO A 5 -11.12 4.69 6.16
C PRO A 5 -12.00 5.71 5.41
N ASP A 6 -11.38 6.77 4.91
CA ASP A 6 -12.05 7.84 4.16
C ASP A 6 -12.26 7.48 2.69
N LEU A 7 -11.47 6.53 2.16
CA LEU A 7 -11.50 6.09 0.77
C LEU A 7 -11.02 4.65 0.65
N LEU A 8 -11.61 3.89 -0.26
CA LEU A 8 -11.13 2.56 -0.67
C LEU A 8 -10.67 2.59 -2.13
N PHE A 9 -9.45 2.09 -2.39
CA PHE A 9 -8.93 1.89 -3.74
C PHE A 9 -8.82 0.40 -4.04
N VAL A 10 -9.42 -0.04 -5.15
CA VAL A 10 -9.51 -1.45 -5.56
C VAL A 10 -8.95 -1.61 -6.98
N VAL A 11 -8.13 -2.63 -7.20
CA VAL A 11 -7.53 -2.92 -8.51
C VAL A 11 -8.33 -3.99 -9.26
N ASP A 12 -8.79 -5.04 -8.59
CA ASP A 12 -9.53 -6.17 -9.19
C ASP A 12 -10.92 -6.24 -8.56
N MET A 13 -11.92 -5.68 -9.24
CA MET A 13 -13.29 -5.59 -8.72
C MET A 13 -13.95 -6.96 -8.51
N PRO A 14 -13.85 -7.94 -9.43
CA PRO A 14 -14.45 -9.25 -9.24
C PRO A 14 -13.91 -10.02 -8.03
N LYS A 15 -12.63 -9.89 -7.72
CA LYS A 15 -12.02 -10.55 -6.55
C LYS A 15 -12.38 -9.86 -5.24
N GLU A 16 -12.49 -8.54 -5.26
CA GLU A 16 -12.72 -7.70 -4.08
C GLU A 16 -14.20 -7.28 -3.93
N ASP A 17 -15.14 -8.02 -4.53
CA ASP A 17 -16.58 -7.74 -4.50
C ASP A 17 -17.14 -7.60 -3.06
N LEU A 18 -16.62 -8.40 -2.13
CA LEU A 18 -17.01 -8.30 -0.72
C LEU A 18 -16.60 -6.98 -0.10
N ALA A 19 -15.36 -6.55 -0.32
CA ALA A 19 -14.83 -5.28 0.21
C ALA A 19 -15.61 -4.09 -0.35
N ILE A 20 -15.97 -4.11 -1.64
CA ILE A 20 -16.79 -3.07 -2.28
C ILE A 20 -18.18 -2.99 -1.64
N LYS A 21 -18.82 -4.12 -1.41
CA LYS A 21 -20.13 -4.19 -0.75
C LYS A 21 -20.10 -3.69 0.68
N GLU A 22 -19.05 -4.02 1.41
CA GLU A 22 -18.86 -3.55 2.79
C GLU A 22 -18.60 -2.05 2.82
N ALA A 23 -17.75 -1.52 1.95
CA ALA A 23 -17.47 -0.09 1.83
C ALA A 23 -18.75 0.70 1.55
N LYS A 24 -19.56 0.23 0.60
CA LYS A 24 -20.87 0.86 0.31
C LYS A 24 -21.82 0.89 1.51
N LYS A 25 -21.87 -0.19 2.30
CA LYS A 25 -22.69 -0.23 3.51
C LYS A 25 -22.24 0.75 4.57
N LEU A 26 -20.92 1.00 4.64
CA LEU A 26 -20.31 1.94 5.57
C LEU A 26 -20.29 3.38 5.04
N GLY A 27 -20.72 3.62 3.80
CA GLY A 27 -20.68 4.93 3.17
C GLY A 27 -19.27 5.41 2.82
N ILE A 28 -18.34 4.48 2.61
CA ILE A 28 -16.95 4.77 2.20
C ILE A 28 -16.92 4.85 0.67
N PRO A 29 -16.46 5.98 0.08
CA PRO A 29 -16.33 6.11 -1.36
C PRO A 29 -15.28 5.11 -1.90
N VAL A 30 -15.58 4.53 -3.07
CA VAL A 30 -14.75 3.49 -3.70
C VAL A 30 -14.26 3.97 -5.06
N ILE A 31 -12.94 3.97 -5.24
CA ILE A 31 -12.27 4.09 -6.55
C ILE A 31 -11.85 2.68 -6.96
N ALA A 32 -12.19 2.24 -8.16
CA ALA A 32 -11.78 0.93 -8.63
C ALA A 32 -11.36 0.93 -10.10
N ILE A 33 -10.38 0.10 -10.42
CA ILE A 33 -10.02 -0.18 -11.81
C ILE A 33 -11.08 -1.15 -12.36
N ALA A 34 -11.74 -0.73 -13.43
CA ALA A 34 -12.77 -1.50 -14.11
C ALA A 34 -12.23 -2.03 -15.45
N ASP A 35 -11.99 -3.33 -15.53
CA ASP A 35 -11.73 -4.02 -16.78
C ASP A 35 -13.05 -4.50 -17.42
N THR A 36 -12.99 -5.18 -18.55
CA THR A 36 -14.13 -5.61 -19.34
C THR A 36 -15.07 -6.60 -18.64
N ASN A 37 -14.60 -7.27 -17.59
CA ASN A 37 -15.34 -8.23 -16.77
C ASN A 37 -15.96 -7.61 -15.50
N ALA A 38 -15.76 -6.31 -15.28
CA ALA A 38 -16.23 -5.61 -14.10
C ALA A 38 -17.46 -4.73 -14.38
N ASP A 39 -18.38 -4.65 -13.43
CA ASP A 39 -19.53 -3.76 -13.51
C ASP A 39 -19.20 -2.38 -12.90
N PRO A 40 -19.06 -1.33 -13.72
CA PRO A 40 -18.67 0.00 -13.23
C PRO A 40 -19.75 0.67 -12.36
N THR A 41 -20.98 0.18 -12.36
CA THR A 41 -22.08 0.75 -11.55
C THR A 41 -21.94 0.42 -10.06
N LEU A 42 -21.09 -0.53 -9.72
CA LEU A 42 -20.87 -0.98 -8.34
C LEU A 42 -19.97 -0.04 -7.54
N VAL A 43 -19.30 0.91 -8.16
CA VAL A 43 -18.33 1.80 -7.51
C VAL A 43 -18.64 3.26 -7.78
N ASP A 44 -18.12 4.16 -6.95
CA ASP A 44 -18.39 5.59 -7.08
C ASP A 44 -17.53 6.23 -8.17
N PHE A 45 -16.27 5.77 -8.30
CA PHE A 45 -15.31 6.27 -9.27
C PHE A 45 -14.69 5.11 -10.06
N PRO A 46 -15.33 4.64 -11.15
CA PRO A 46 -14.76 3.62 -12.01
C PRO A 46 -13.66 4.21 -12.90
N VAL A 47 -12.49 3.59 -12.86
CA VAL A 47 -11.35 3.93 -13.72
C VAL A 47 -11.19 2.83 -14.76
N PRO A 48 -11.46 3.09 -16.05
CA PRO A 48 -11.30 2.06 -17.08
C PRO A 48 -9.82 1.71 -17.25
N GLY A 49 -9.49 0.44 -17.13
CA GLY A 49 -8.11 -0.02 -17.23
C GLY A 49 -7.97 -1.52 -17.08
N ASN A 50 -6.77 -2.01 -17.34
CA ASN A 50 -6.41 -3.42 -17.23
C ASN A 50 -5.98 -3.74 -15.80
N ASP A 51 -6.57 -4.78 -15.21
CA ASP A 51 -6.33 -5.24 -13.84
C ASP A 51 -5.33 -6.42 -13.75
N ASP A 52 -4.93 -7.04 -14.88
CA ASP A 52 -4.05 -8.21 -14.93
C ASP A 52 -2.56 -7.87 -15.16
N ALA A 53 -2.25 -6.83 -15.93
CA ALA A 53 -0.88 -6.53 -16.32
C ALA A 53 -0.09 -5.90 -15.16
N ILE A 54 1.02 -6.52 -14.78
CA ILE A 54 1.93 -6.04 -13.71
C ILE A 54 2.34 -4.57 -13.94
N ARG A 55 2.63 -4.19 -15.18
CA ARG A 55 2.99 -2.79 -15.50
C ARG A 55 1.84 -1.81 -15.30
N ALA A 56 0.61 -2.22 -15.58
CA ALA A 56 -0.58 -1.41 -15.37
C ALA A 56 -0.81 -1.21 -13.86
N ILE A 57 -0.72 -2.28 -13.08
CA ILE A 57 -0.86 -2.24 -11.62
C ILE A 57 0.21 -1.34 -10.99
N GLN A 58 1.47 -1.47 -11.41
CA GLN A 58 2.56 -0.60 -10.95
C GLN A 58 2.26 0.88 -11.24
N PHE A 59 1.82 1.19 -12.46
CA PHE A 59 1.45 2.55 -12.85
C PHE A 59 0.33 3.12 -11.98
N TYR A 60 -0.73 2.34 -11.70
CA TYR A 60 -1.82 2.78 -10.84
C TYR A 60 -1.35 3.02 -9.39
N CYS A 61 -0.50 2.13 -8.86
CA CYS A 61 0.06 2.29 -7.53
C CYS A 61 0.95 3.54 -7.42
N GLU A 62 1.77 3.83 -8.42
CA GLU A 62 2.60 5.04 -8.49
C GLU A 62 1.73 6.30 -8.55
N LEU A 63 0.70 6.29 -9.38
CA LEU A 63 -0.21 7.43 -9.55
C LEU A 63 -0.99 7.72 -8.26
N VAL A 64 -1.55 6.71 -7.62
CA VAL A 64 -2.28 6.85 -6.34
C VAL A 64 -1.34 7.31 -5.23
N SER A 65 -0.14 6.71 -5.14
CA SER A 65 0.86 7.10 -4.15
C SER A 65 1.27 8.57 -4.32
N SER A 66 1.50 9.02 -5.55
CA SER A 66 1.83 10.41 -5.84
C SER A 66 0.70 11.37 -5.43
N ALA A 67 -0.55 11.03 -5.79
CA ALA A 67 -1.71 11.84 -5.45
C ALA A 67 -1.93 11.97 -3.93
N VAL A 68 -1.71 10.87 -3.18
CA VAL A 68 -1.79 10.88 -1.71
C VAL A 68 -0.69 11.74 -1.10
N LEU A 69 0.55 11.64 -1.60
CA LEU A 69 1.67 12.46 -1.14
C LEU A 69 1.42 13.94 -1.41
N ASP A 70 0.92 14.28 -2.58
CA ASP A 70 0.57 15.67 -2.93
C ASP A 70 -0.54 16.22 -2.02
N GLY A 71 -1.55 15.40 -1.70
CA GLY A 71 -2.61 15.75 -0.77
C GLY A 71 -2.09 16.01 0.66
N ILE A 72 -1.21 15.15 1.16
CA ILE A 72 -0.58 15.31 2.48
C ILE A 72 0.28 16.58 2.51
N GLN A 73 1.06 16.85 1.46
CA GLN A 73 1.87 18.06 1.36
C GLN A 73 1.01 19.33 1.36
N ALA A 74 -0.11 19.31 0.63
CA ALA A 74 -1.04 20.42 0.59
C ALA A 74 -1.67 20.70 1.97
N GLU A 75 -2.02 19.67 2.72
CA GLU A 75 -2.57 19.78 4.07
C GLU A 75 -1.53 20.34 5.06
N ILE A 76 -0.31 19.81 5.02
CA ILE A 76 0.80 20.29 5.88
C ILE A 76 1.13 21.75 5.58
N ALA A 77 1.15 22.14 4.30
CA ALA A 77 1.35 23.52 3.90
C ALA A 77 0.23 24.44 4.40
N ALA A 78 -1.00 23.97 4.40
CA ALA A 78 -2.16 24.71 4.94
C ALA A 78 -2.07 24.89 6.47
N GLN A 79 -1.50 23.92 7.19
CA GLN A 79 -1.29 23.97 8.65
C GLN A 79 -0.04 24.76 9.06
N GLY A 80 0.75 25.29 8.13
CA GLY A 80 1.95 26.10 8.39
C GLY A 80 3.14 25.32 8.95
N VAL A 81 3.13 24.00 8.88
CA VAL A 81 4.25 23.14 9.30
C VAL A 81 5.22 22.94 8.15
N LYS A 82 6.53 23.11 8.39
CA LYS A 82 7.54 22.88 7.35
C LYS A 82 7.66 21.40 7.02
N VAL A 83 7.43 21.07 5.75
CA VAL A 83 7.45 19.70 5.19
C VAL A 83 8.79 18.98 5.40
N GLU A 84 9.89 19.74 5.54
CA GLU A 84 11.25 19.22 5.69
C GLU A 84 11.47 18.38 6.97
N GLU A 85 10.78 18.71 8.08
CA GLU A 85 10.93 17.96 9.33
C GLU A 85 10.25 16.59 9.30
N ILE A 86 9.15 16.45 8.58
CA ILE A 86 8.37 15.19 8.49
C ILE A 86 9.01 14.21 7.49
N MET A 87 9.60 14.70 6.41
CA MET A 87 10.34 13.85 5.46
C MET A 87 11.61 13.26 6.09
N ALA A 88 12.33 14.01 6.90
CA ALA A 88 13.51 13.52 7.61
C ALA A 88 13.18 12.39 8.61
N GLU A 89 12.00 12.40 9.22
CA GLU A 89 11.57 11.38 10.18
C GLU A 89 11.10 10.10 9.51
N ASN A 90 10.55 10.17 8.29
CA ASN A 90 10.11 9.01 7.51
C ASN A 90 11.26 8.30 6.77
N ASP A 91 12.30 9.00 6.33
CA ASP A 91 13.50 8.39 5.74
C ASP A 91 14.34 7.60 6.76
N ALA A 92 14.22 7.91 8.06
CA ALA A 92 14.89 7.15 9.12
C ALA A 92 14.24 5.78 9.42
N LYS A 93 12.98 5.55 9.06
CA LYS A 93 12.24 4.30 9.37
C LYS A 93 12.54 3.09 8.46
N PRO A 94 12.78 3.21 7.13
CA PRO A 94 13.04 2.04 6.29
C PRO A 94 14.40 1.38 6.53
N ALA A 95 15.42 2.14 6.93
CA ALA A 95 16.75 1.59 7.20
C ALA A 95 16.78 0.66 8.44
N ARG A 96 15.94 0.95 9.45
CA ARG A 96 15.87 0.15 10.68
C ARG A 96 15.20 -1.21 10.46
N LYS A 97 14.23 -1.33 9.54
CA LYS A 97 13.60 -2.62 9.17
C LYS A 97 14.52 -3.50 8.32
N LYS A 98 15.32 -2.91 7.41
CA LYS A 98 16.32 -3.67 6.62
C LYS A 98 17.48 -4.17 7.49
N ALA A 99 17.95 -3.37 8.45
CA ALA A 99 19.00 -3.79 9.39
C ALA A 99 18.54 -4.91 10.33
N ALA A 100 17.30 -4.85 10.84
CA ALA A 100 16.72 -5.90 11.68
C ALA A 100 16.51 -7.22 10.92
N LYS A 101 16.15 -7.18 9.63
CA LYS A 101 15.98 -8.37 8.80
C LYS A 101 17.31 -9.01 8.43
N ALA A 102 18.33 -8.22 8.12
CA ALA A 102 19.70 -8.72 7.86
C ALA A 102 20.37 -9.32 9.10
N ALA A 103 20.09 -8.78 10.29
CA ALA A 103 20.58 -9.34 11.54
C ALA A 103 19.93 -10.68 11.90
N ALA A 104 18.61 -10.85 11.61
CA ALA A 104 17.90 -12.10 11.86
C ALA A 104 18.33 -13.23 10.92
N GLU A 105 18.59 -12.94 9.64
CA GLU A 105 19.07 -13.92 8.65
C GLU A 105 20.51 -14.37 8.94
N GLY A 106 21.37 -13.49 9.45
CA GLY A 106 22.76 -13.84 9.85
C GLY A 106 22.86 -14.73 11.09
N GLU A 107 21.91 -14.67 12.03
CA GLU A 107 21.88 -15.54 13.21
C GLU A 107 21.39 -16.96 12.89
N GLU A 108 20.55 -17.12 11.90
CA GLU A 108 20.00 -18.43 11.49
C GLU A 108 21.06 -19.25 10.73
N GLU A 109 21.87 -18.63 9.86
CA GLU A 109 23.01 -19.28 9.19
C GLU A 109 24.13 -19.67 10.16
N ALA A 110 24.40 -18.84 11.17
CA ALA A 110 25.43 -19.17 12.18
C ALA A 110 25.04 -20.34 13.08
N LYS A 111 23.73 -20.54 13.33
CA LYS A 111 23.21 -21.70 14.10
C LYS A 111 23.20 -23.00 13.28
N ALA A 112 22.90 -22.90 11.98
CA ALA A 112 22.93 -24.05 11.06
C ALA A 112 24.35 -24.59 10.87
N GLY A 113 25.35 -23.70 10.71
CA GLY A 113 26.77 -24.09 10.57
C GLY A 113 27.38 -24.73 11.81
N LYS A 114 26.94 -24.36 13.02
CA LYS A 114 27.38 -24.97 14.27
C LYS A 114 26.82 -26.39 14.50
N LYS A 115 25.60 -26.65 13.99
CA LYS A 115 24.96 -27.96 14.15
C LYS A 115 25.51 -29.01 13.18
N ALA A 116 26.02 -28.60 12.01
CA ALA A 116 26.68 -29.50 11.06
C ALA A 116 28.07 -29.96 11.50
N LYS A 117 28.79 -29.12 12.30
CA LYS A 117 30.16 -29.42 12.77
C LYS A 117 30.20 -30.26 14.07
N ALA A 118 29.06 -30.54 14.68
CA ALA A 118 28.95 -31.37 15.90
C ALA A 118 28.43 -32.79 15.61
N ALA A 119 28.26 -33.15 14.32
CA ALA A 119 27.76 -34.46 13.89
C ALA A 119 28.83 -35.28 13.10
N GLU A 120 30.11 -34.84 13.11
CA GLU A 120 31.29 -35.56 12.63
C GLU A 120 32.21 -35.90 13.82
#